data_0749482c2c9dbab495a0e9a14fc6f621
#
_entry.id   0749482c2c9dbab495a0e9a14fc6f621
#
_cell.length_a   1.000
_cell.length_b   1.000
_cell.length_c   1.000
_cell.angle_alpha   90.00
_cell.angle_beta   90.00
_cell.angle_gamma   90.00
#
_symmetry.space_group_name_H-M   'P 1'
#
loop_
_entity.id
_entity.type
_entity.pdbx_description
1 polymer ?
#
loop_
_entity_poly.entity_id
_entity_poly.type
_entity_poly.pdbx_seq_one_letter_code
_entity_poly.pdbx_strand_id
1 'polypeptide(L)'
;PARPPMNVSAPCPAKRPLRLTLRAGHSLSAAVAEAFTKAGFAAGYLRLDGSAFAPLNFVIPVPAPGDGHAAWYSATHQISTTRVRHAGVHLSLREGKSFVRCHGVWAGAGTSPDTGHMLCDDSILAQDCRRGAVRGDWQPCRHHLRDRRSSAAA
;
A
#
# COMPACT_ATOMS: atom_id res chain seq x y z
N PRO A 1 17.17 2.40 -31.65
CA PRO A 1 16.23 2.11 -30.58
C PRO A 1 16.37 3.21 -29.52
N ALA A 2 15.27 3.98 -29.31
CA ALA A 2 15.24 5.04 -28.32
C ALA A 2 15.36 4.41 -26.91
N ARG A 3 16.27 4.92 -26.08
CA ARG A 3 16.38 4.52 -24.68
C ARG A 3 15.05 4.78 -23.98
N PRO A 4 14.55 3.84 -23.14
CA PRO A 4 13.39 4.13 -22.33
C PRO A 4 13.69 5.35 -21.42
N PRO A 5 12.68 6.16 -21.09
CA PRO A 5 12.88 7.31 -20.23
C PRO A 5 13.49 6.85 -18.90
N MET A 6 14.59 7.48 -18.49
CA MET A 6 15.19 7.22 -17.20
C MET A 6 14.20 7.58 -16.09
N ASN A 7 14.05 6.68 -15.12
CA ASN A 7 13.34 7.02 -13.90
C ASN A 7 14.09 8.15 -13.19
N VAL A 8 13.48 9.30 -13.10
CA VAL A 8 14.03 10.45 -12.36
C VAL A 8 13.56 10.32 -10.91
N SER A 9 14.51 10.14 -10.01
CA SER A 9 14.26 10.24 -8.57
C SER A 9 14.65 11.66 -8.13
N ALA A 10 13.69 12.37 -7.56
CA ALA A 10 13.95 13.69 -6.97
C ALA A 10 13.83 13.58 -5.44
N PRO A 11 14.76 14.19 -4.67
CA PRO A 11 14.63 14.24 -3.22
C PRO A 11 13.38 15.06 -2.85
N CYS A 12 12.50 14.45 -2.05
CA CYS A 12 11.36 15.15 -1.46
C CYS A 12 11.68 15.45 0.01
N PRO A 13 11.79 16.72 0.42
CA PRO A 13 12.02 17.05 1.82
C PRO A 13 10.85 16.52 2.66
N ALA A 14 11.16 15.68 3.65
CA ALA A 14 10.18 15.18 4.60
C ALA A 14 9.53 16.37 5.32
N LYS A 15 8.26 16.61 5.06
CA LYS A 15 7.48 17.61 5.80
C LYS A 15 7.01 17.02 7.11
N ARG A 16 6.66 17.88 8.06
CA ARG A 16 6.34 17.60 9.46
C ARG A 16 5.69 16.23 9.69
N PRO A 17 6.21 15.43 10.62
CA PRO A 17 5.57 14.18 11.01
C PRO A 17 4.17 14.48 11.56
N LEU A 18 3.21 13.69 11.13
CA LEU A 18 1.82 13.74 11.56
C LEU A 18 1.54 12.61 12.54
N ARG A 19 0.57 12.80 13.41
CA ARG A 19 -0.04 11.71 14.17
C ARG A 19 -1.46 11.51 13.70
N LEU A 20 -1.74 10.32 13.18
CA LEU A 20 -3.05 9.92 12.69
C LEU A 20 -3.64 8.85 13.61
N THR A 21 -4.95 8.85 13.76
CA THR A 21 -5.70 7.78 14.42
C THR A 21 -6.46 7.00 13.36
N LEU A 22 -6.18 5.71 13.27
CA LEU A 22 -6.93 4.76 12.45
C LEU A 22 -7.97 4.10 13.34
N ARG A 23 -9.22 4.06 12.90
CA ARG A 23 -10.36 3.56 13.67
C ARG A 23 -10.52 2.05 13.55
N ALA A 24 -10.81 1.40 14.66
CA ALA A 24 -11.23 0.00 14.70
C ALA A 24 -12.51 -0.26 13.91
N GLY A 25 -12.68 -1.49 13.45
CA GLY A 25 -13.86 -1.92 12.68
C GLY A 25 -13.87 -1.49 11.21
N HIS A 26 -12.89 -0.70 10.78
CA HIS A 26 -12.73 -0.29 9.39
C HIS A 26 -11.67 -1.13 8.68
N SER A 27 -11.80 -1.30 7.36
CA SER A 27 -10.70 -1.82 6.55
C SER A 27 -9.50 -0.87 6.61
N LEU A 28 -8.30 -1.42 6.42
CA LEU A 28 -7.10 -0.58 6.43
C LEU A 28 -7.17 0.52 5.39
N SER A 29 -7.68 0.22 4.19
CA SER A 29 -7.86 1.22 3.12
C SER A 29 -8.76 2.36 3.56
N ALA A 30 -9.92 2.06 4.11
CA ALA A 30 -10.88 3.07 4.56
C ALA A 30 -10.32 3.92 5.70
N ALA A 31 -9.73 3.27 6.71
CA ALA A 31 -9.18 3.97 7.88
C ALA A 31 -8.01 4.91 7.49
N VAL A 32 -7.13 4.47 6.60
CA VAL A 32 -5.99 5.28 6.12
C VAL A 32 -6.49 6.45 5.27
N ALA A 33 -7.36 6.18 4.29
CA ALA A 33 -7.91 7.23 3.42
C ALA A 33 -8.63 8.32 4.24
N GLU A 34 -9.48 7.91 5.19
CA GLU A 34 -10.19 8.83 6.07
C GLU A 34 -9.24 9.68 6.92
N ALA A 35 -8.25 9.03 7.57
CA ALA A 35 -7.33 9.72 8.47
C ALA A 35 -6.46 10.75 7.72
N PHE A 36 -5.97 10.42 6.52
CA PHE A 36 -5.21 11.34 5.70
C PHE A 36 -6.08 12.47 5.14
N THR A 37 -7.28 12.19 4.69
CA THR A 37 -8.24 13.21 4.21
C THR A 37 -8.58 14.20 5.32
N LYS A 38 -8.86 13.74 6.54
CA LYS A 38 -9.10 14.62 7.70
C LYS A 38 -7.89 15.49 8.05
N ALA A 39 -6.69 15.01 7.77
CA ALA A 39 -5.45 15.76 7.96
C ALA A 39 -5.10 16.68 6.76
N GLY A 40 -5.93 16.71 5.70
CA GLY A 40 -5.73 17.54 4.51
C GLY A 40 -4.70 16.99 3.52
N PHE A 41 -4.50 15.66 3.46
CA PHE A 41 -3.51 15.03 2.59
C PHE A 41 -4.14 13.98 1.68
N ALA A 42 -3.67 13.94 0.43
CA ALA A 42 -4.08 12.95 -0.57
C ALA A 42 -3.06 11.81 -0.73
N ALA A 43 -1.86 11.95 -0.18
CA ALA A 43 -0.80 10.96 -0.29
C ALA A 43 0.11 10.98 0.94
N GLY A 44 0.76 9.85 1.21
CA GLY A 44 1.69 9.76 2.31
C GLY A 44 2.10 8.33 2.67
N TYR A 45 2.85 8.24 3.76
CA TYR A 45 3.37 7.00 4.29
C TYR A 45 3.14 6.93 5.79
N LEU A 46 2.82 5.76 6.32
CA LEU A 46 2.76 5.48 7.74
C LEU A 46 3.27 4.07 8.08
N ARG A 47 3.59 3.85 9.35
CA ARG A 47 3.97 2.54 9.89
C ARG A 47 2.88 1.98 10.78
N LEU A 48 2.67 0.65 10.70
CA LEU A 48 1.64 -0.08 11.46
C LEU A 48 2.19 -0.96 12.58
N ASP A 49 3.41 -0.71 13.03
CA ASP A 49 4.05 -1.54 14.06
C ASP A 49 3.15 -1.69 15.30
N GLY A 50 2.87 -2.95 15.69
CA GLY A 50 2.02 -3.27 16.84
C GLY A 50 0.50 -3.14 16.61
N SER A 51 0.04 -2.77 15.41
CA SER A 51 -1.39 -2.73 15.09
C SER A 51 -2.00 -4.13 15.07
N ALA A 52 -3.21 -4.27 15.59
CA ALA A 52 -3.96 -5.53 15.60
C ALA A 52 -5.00 -5.56 14.46
N PHE A 53 -5.15 -6.73 13.86
CA PHE A 53 -6.12 -7.00 12.80
C PHE A 53 -6.96 -8.23 13.10
N ALA A 54 -8.22 -8.19 12.69
CA ALA A 54 -9.16 -9.30 12.76
C ALA A 54 -10.26 -9.12 11.70
N PRO A 55 -10.19 -9.79 10.53
CA PRO A 55 -9.07 -10.61 10.03
C PRO A 55 -7.94 -9.77 9.42
N LEU A 56 -6.80 -10.43 9.15
CA LEU A 56 -5.75 -9.95 8.25
C LEU A 56 -5.68 -10.88 7.04
N ASN A 57 -5.82 -10.31 5.85
CA ASN A 57 -5.74 -11.00 4.57
C ASN A 57 -4.50 -10.55 3.80
N PHE A 58 -3.79 -11.48 3.17
CA PHE A 58 -2.57 -11.17 2.44
C PHE A 58 -2.28 -12.17 1.32
N VAL A 59 -1.39 -11.78 0.43
CA VAL A 59 -0.85 -12.63 -0.63
C VAL A 59 0.68 -12.57 -0.60
N ILE A 60 1.32 -13.62 -1.09
CA ILE A 60 2.77 -13.72 -1.25
C ILE A 60 3.14 -13.86 -2.73
N PRO A 61 4.33 -13.42 -3.15
CA PRO A 61 4.82 -13.69 -4.49
C PRO A 61 5.02 -15.19 -4.68
N VAL A 62 4.58 -15.70 -5.83
CA VAL A 62 4.81 -17.08 -6.27
C VAL A 62 5.33 -17.06 -7.70
N PRO A 63 5.98 -18.13 -8.20
CA PRO A 63 6.35 -18.23 -9.60
C PRO A 63 5.13 -18.02 -10.51
N ALA A 64 5.32 -17.28 -11.58
CA ALA A 64 4.28 -17.09 -12.57
C ALA A 64 3.94 -18.39 -13.29
N PRO A 65 2.67 -18.66 -13.62
CA PRO A 65 2.24 -19.91 -14.27
C PRO A 65 2.59 -19.97 -15.76
N GLY A 66 3.48 -19.14 -16.28
CA GLY A 66 3.90 -19.14 -17.68
C GLY A 66 4.78 -17.95 -18.05
N ASP A 67 5.18 -17.91 -19.31
CA ASP A 67 6.02 -16.83 -19.84
C ASP A 67 5.26 -15.50 -19.90
N GLY A 68 5.97 -14.41 -19.66
CA GLY A 68 5.44 -13.05 -19.79
C GLY A 68 5.12 -12.30 -18.47
N HIS A 69 5.18 -12.97 -17.33
CA HIS A 69 5.04 -12.34 -16.01
C HIS A 69 6.27 -12.58 -15.14
N ALA A 70 6.82 -11.53 -14.57
CA ALA A 70 7.98 -11.65 -13.68
C ALA A 70 7.63 -12.30 -12.32
N ALA A 71 6.38 -12.15 -11.86
CA ALA A 71 5.88 -12.73 -10.63
C ALA A 71 4.35 -12.86 -10.67
N TRP A 72 3.82 -13.73 -9.84
CA TRP A 72 2.38 -13.93 -9.61
C TRP A 72 2.09 -13.85 -8.12
N TYR A 73 0.83 -13.72 -7.75
CA TYR A 73 0.43 -13.79 -6.34
C TYR A 73 -0.22 -15.14 -6.02
N SER A 74 -0.01 -15.61 -4.80
CA SER A 74 -0.69 -16.78 -4.25
C SER A 74 -2.21 -16.58 -4.18
N ALA A 75 -2.92 -17.64 -3.86
CA ALA A 75 -4.25 -17.51 -3.27
C ALA A 75 -4.17 -16.67 -1.99
N THR A 76 -5.29 -16.07 -1.59
CA THR A 76 -5.37 -15.27 -0.37
C THR A 76 -5.15 -16.16 0.86
N HIS A 77 -4.22 -15.72 1.70
CA HIS A 77 -4.04 -16.25 3.06
C HIS A 77 -4.81 -15.38 4.03
N GLN A 78 -5.41 -16.00 5.05
CA GLN A 78 -6.15 -15.28 6.09
C GLN A 78 -5.69 -15.70 7.48
N ILE A 79 -5.50 -14.72 8.34
CA ILE A 79 -5.27 -14.93 9.77
C ILE A 79 -6.43 -14.27 10.52
N SER A 80 -7.14 -15.06 11.34
CA SER A 80 -8.33 -14.58 12.03
C SER A 80 -8.06 -13.42 12.96
N THR A 81 -6.91 -13.46 13.68
CA THR A 81 -6.46 -12.38 14.56
C THR A 81 -4.96 -12.37 14.64
N THR A 82 -4.35 -11.22 14.44
CA THR A 82 -2.89 -11.09 14.52
C THR A 82 -2.44 -9.67 14.86
N ARG A 83 -1.16 -9.52 15.22
CA ARG A 83 -0.49 -8.23 15.37
C ARG A 83 0.61 -8.07 14.32
N VAL A 84 0.62 -6.92 13.71
CA VAL A 84 1.69 -6.51 12.80
C VAL A 84 2.95 -6.24 13.63
N ARG A 85 4.04 -6.92 13.29
CA ARG A 85 5.37 -6.64 13.87
C ARG A 85 5.98 -5.41 13.24
N HIS A 86 5.92 -5.35 11.92
CA HIS A 86 6.46 -4.26 11.15
C HIS A 86 5.76 -4.18 9.80
N ALA A 87 5.19 -3.04 9.45
CA ALA A 87 4.62 -2.82 8.12
C ALA A 87 4.68 -1.36 7.70
N GLY A 88 4.88 -1.17 6.40
CA GLY A 88 4.81 0.12 5.72
C GLY A 88 3.55 0.24 4.90
N VAL A 89 2.84 1.33 5.07
CA VAL A 89 1.63 1.67 4.32
C VAL A 89 1.87 2.91 3.48
N HIS A 90 1.56 2.81 2.21
CA HIS A 90 1.57 3.92 1.27
C HIS A 90 0.15 4.27 0.86
N LEU A 91 -0.21 5.54 1.01
CA LEU A 91 -1.39 6.13 0.39
C LEU A 91 -0.95 6.91 -0.83
N SER A 92 -1.60 6.66 -1.95
CA SER A 92 -1.42 7.38 -3.22
C SER A 92 -2.78 7.56 -3.89
N LEU A 93 -2.79 8.25 -5.03
CA LEU A 93 -3.96 8.34 -5.90
C LEU A 93 -3.73 7.48 -7.15
N ARG A 94 -4.72 6.68 -7.48
CA ARG A 94 -4.79 5.94 -8.74
C ARG A 94 -6.11 6.31 -9.43
N GLU A 95 -6.04 6.90 -10.59
CA GLU A 95 -7.22 7.36 -11.34
C GLU A 95 -8.14 8.29 -10.52
N GLY A 96 -7.52 9.17 -9.72
CA GLY A 96 -8.24 10.11 -8.84
C GLY A 96 -8.82 9.52 -7.55
N LYS A 97 -8.69 8.21 -7.32
CA LYS A 97 -9.16 7.52 -6.12
C LYS A 97 -8.00 7.18 -5.18
N SER A 98 -8.27 7.18 -3.89
CA SER A 98 -7.32 6.72 -2.87
C SER A 98 -6.93 5.27 -3.13
N PHE A 99 -5.63 5.01 -3.14
CA PHE A 99 -5.05 3.70 -3.35
C PHE A 99 -4.03 3.40 -2.24
N VAL A 100 -4.34 2.39 -1.42
CA VAL A 100 -3.53 2.01 -0.26
C VAL A 100 -2.77 0.72 -0.56
N ARG A 101 -1.48 0.72 -0.26
CA ARG A 101 -0.61 -0.46 -0.33
C ARG A 101 0.04 -0.70 1.01
N CYS A 102 0.12 -1.95 1.41
CA CYS A 102 0.78 -2.34 2.65
C CYS A 102 1.61 -3.62 2.44
N HIS A 103 2.85 -3.55 2.87
CA HIS A 103 3.74 -4.71 2.94
C HIS A 103 4.29 -4.79 4.35
N GLY A 104 4.42 -5.99 4.87
CA GLY A 104 4.92 -6.13 6.23
C GLY A 104 5.13 -7.54 6.71
N VAL A 105 5.36 -7.62 8.00
CA VAL A 105 5.58 -8.84 8.77
C VAL A 105 4.63 -8.82 9.96
N TRP A 106 3.96 -9.94 10.20
CA TRP A 106 3.02 -10.11 11.30
C TRP A 106 3.23 -11.45 12.02
N ALA A 107 2.59 -11.62 13.16
CA ALA A 107 2.60 -12.88 13.85
C ALA A 107 1.80 -13.89 13.01
N GLY A 108 2.46 -14.97 12.59
CA GLY A 108 1.84 -16.05 11.85
C GLY A 108 0.94 -16.93 12.72
N ALA A 109 0.23 -17.86 12.08
CA ALA A 109 -0.55 -18.87 12.79
C ALA A 109 0.32 -19.89 13.54
N GLY A 110 1.62 -19.98 13.18
CA GLY A 110 2.62 -20.83 13.83
C GLY A 110 3.67 -20.04 14.61
N THR A 111 4.83 -20.65 14.82
CA THR A 111 5.95 -20.04 15.54
C THR A 111 6.74 -19.03 14.69
N SER A 112 6.67 -19.14 13.37
CA SER A 112 7.32 -18.24 12.43
C SER A 112 6.43 -17.08 12.05
N PRO A 113 6.99 -15.88 11.83
CA PRO A 113 6.22 -14.76 11.31
C PRO A 113 5.83 -14.99 9.84
N ASP A 114 4.67 -14.49 9.46
CA ASP A 114 4.25 -14.38 8.07
C ASP A 114 4.60 -13.01 7.51
N THR A 115 4.80 -12.94 6.21
CA THR A 115 5.11 -11.72 5.48
C THR A 115 4.41 -11.69 4.13
N GLY A 116 4.13 -10.52 3.61
CA GLY A 116 3.51 -10.41 2.29
C GLY A 116 2.96 -9.03 1.96
N HIS A 117 2.13 -9.05 0.93
CA HIS A 117 1.31 -7.91 0.52
C HIS A 117 -0.07 -8.03 1.18
N MET A 118 -0.36 -7.12 2.12
CA MET A 118 -1.66 -7.08 2.81
C MET A 118 -2.75 -6.61 1.84
N LEU A 119 -3.86 -7.33 1.81
CA LEU A 119 -5.08 -6.91 1.11
C LEU A 119 -5.81 -5.89 1.98
N CYS A 120 -5.53 -4.61 1.69
CA CYS A 120 -5.92 -3.51 2.57
C CYS A 120 -7.43 -3.27 2.65
N ASP A 121 -8.18 -3.68 1.63
CA ASP A 121 -9.65 -3.57 1.60
C ASP A 121 -10.32 -4.67 2.44
N ASP A 122 -9.67 -5.82 2.59
CA ASP A 122 -10.19 -7.01 3.24
C ASP A 122 -9.61 -7.24 4.65
N SER A 123 -8.65 -6.42 5.07
CA SER A 123 -8.01 -6.51 6.39
C SER A 123 -8.58 -5.48 7.35
N ILE A 124 -9.16 -5.94 8.46
CA ILE A 124 -9.92 -5.09 9.39
C ILE A 124 -9.10 -4.79 10.64
N LEU A 125 -9.02 -3.52 11.01
CA LEU A 125 -8.40 -3.08 12.25
C LEU A 125 -9.22 -3.55 13.45
N ALA A 126 -8.59 -4.31 14.35
CA ALA A 126 -9.24 -4.85 15.54
C ALA A 126 -9.33 -3.85 16.68
N GLN A 127 -8.52 -2.80 16.67
CA GLN A 127 -8.50 -1.75 17.68
C GLN A 127 -8.05 -0.42 17.09
N ASP A 128 -8.48 0.69 17.70
CA ASP A 128 -7.97 2.02 17.36
C ASP A 128 -6.45 2.04 17.50
N CYS A 129 -5.76 2.64 16.54
CA CYS A 129 -4.33 2.79 16.62
C CYS A 129 -3.85 4.20 16.23
N ARG A 130 -2.97 4.76 17.06
CA ARG A 130 -2.36 6.06 16.82
C ARG A 130 -0.99 5.86 16.17
N ARG A 131 -0.78 6.44 14.99
CA ARG A 131 0.43 6.22 14.19
C ARG A 131 1.08 7.50 13.76
N GLY A 132 2.42 7.47 13.71
CA GLY A 132 3.20 8.47 13.03
C GLY A 132 3.07 8.30 11.51
N ALA A 133 2.79 9.38 10.81
CA ALA A 133 2.74 9.42 9.36
C ALA A 133 3.65 10.52 8.83
N VAL A 134 4.13 10.36 7.62
CA VAL A 134 4.88 11.38 6.90
C VAL A 134 4.08 11.77 5.67
N ARG A 135 3.88 13.07 5.50
CA ARG A 135 3.29 13.63 4.29
C ARG A 135 4.21 13.38 3.10
N GLY A 136 3.69 12.81 2.05
CA GLY A 136 4.30 12.86 0.73
C GLY A 136 3.73 14.04 -0.04
N ASP A 137 4.53 15.05 -0.35
CA ASP A 137 4.20 16.00 -1.42
C ASP A 137 4.50 15.32 -2.75
N TRP A 138 3.80 14.24 -2.99
CA TRP A 138 3.87 13.58 -4.28
C TRP A 138 3.09 14.43 -5.27
N GLN A 139 3.78 15.31 -5.97
CA GLN A 139 3.28 15.80 -7.23
C GLN A 139 3.21 14.58 -8.15
N PRO A 140 2.06 14.26 -8.72
CA PRO A 140 2.03 13.24 -9.75
C PRO A 140 3.02 13.69 -10.82
N CYS A 141 4.09 12.92 -11.01
CA CYS A 141 4.85 13.01 -12.23
C CYS A 141 3.81 12.82 -13.32
N ARG A 142 3.48 13.88 -14.04
CA ARG A 142 2.68 13.80 -15.25
C ARG A 142 3.54 13.05 -16.27
N HIS A 143 3.60 11.73 -16.12
CA HIS A 143 3.96 10.89 -17.21
C HIS A 143 2.87 11.10 -18.24
N HIS A 144 3.13 11.90 -19.23
CA HIS A 144 2.46 11.80 -20.50
C HIS A 144 2.74 10.38 -21.01
N LEU A 145 1.91 9.44 -20.63
CA LEU A 145 1.66 8.25 -21.41
C LEU A 145 1.11 8.80 -22.74
N ARG A 146 1.99 9.13 -23.66
CA ARG A 146 1.62 9.30 -25.06
C ARG A 146 1.00 7.98 -25.47
N ASP A 147 -0.28 8.03 -25.63
CA ASP A 147 -1.10 6.95 -26.18
C ASP A 147 -0.48 6.58 -27.55
N ARG A 148 0.25 5.46 -27.58
CA ARG A 148 0.71 4.85 -28.82
C ARG A 148 -0.40 3.99 -29.40
N ARG A 149 -1.59 4.55 -29.55
CA ARG A 149 -2.65 3.97 -30.34
C ARG A 149 -3.09 5.01 -31.38
N SER A 150 -2.33 5.17 -32.43
CA SER A 150 -2.81 5.56 -33.75
C SER A 150 -1.62 5.79 -34.69
N SER A 151 -1.17 4.73 -35.34
CA SER A 151 -0.64 4.76 -36.69
C SER A 151 -0.50 3.32 -37.20
N ALA A 152 -1.63 2.72 -37.47
CA ALA A 152 -1.73 1.57 -38.35
C ALA A 152 -3.00 1.74 -39.17
N ALA A 153 -2.91 2.64 -40.15
CA ALA A 153 -3.81 2.70 -41.30
C ALA A 153 -3.21 3.70 -42.30
N ALA A 154 -2.42 3.20 -43.24
CA ALA A 154 -2.31 3.63 -44.64
C ALA A 154 -1.29 2.71 -45.33
#